data_90ac9b7407aa55f1e4b96371b96cc73c
#
_entry.id   90ac9b7407aa55f1e4b96371b96cc73c
#
_cell.length_a   1.000
_cell.length_b   1.000
_cell.length_c   1.000
_cell.angle_alpha   90.00
_cell.angle_beta   90.00
_cell.angle_gamma   90.00
#
_symmetry.space_group_name_H-M   'P 1'
#
loop_
_entity.id
_entity.type
_entity.pdbx_description
1 polymer ?
#
loop_
_entity_poly.entity_id
_entity_poly.type
_entity_poly.pdbx_seq_one_letter_code
_entity_poly.pdbx_strand_id
1 'polypeptide(L)'
;MFIRTFCGTLFGCALLAASLSAYATDRGPSTPEERKQALDYIHSWQADPLGPNAKGQFGWVLKWFADVPDQTVHVCMILDKLPKGDKKDGSTIFGGAFMGQAAFVLENPDKKSDLQAEYEAGVEGSLNVYAALLRSNPKDREPYLDDLIQRRDAGTLTEFVRDRAAASCKR
;
A
#
# COMPACT_ATOMS: atom_id res chain seq x y z
N MET A 1 86.71 3.34 -13.62
CA MET A 1 85.64 3.57 -14.57
C MET A 1 84.38 3.06 -13.93
N PHE A 2 83.52 3.98 -13.39
CA PHE A 2 82.51 3.70 -12.42
C PHE A 2 81.11 3.55 -13.11
N ILE A 3 80.48 2.42 -12.90
CA ILE A 3 79.11 2.20 -13.28
C ILE A 3 78.25 2.47 -12.03
N ARG A 4 77.35 3.50 -12.10
CA ARG A 4 76.37 3.80 -11.05
C ARG A 4 75.02 3.18 -11.45
N THR A 5 74.61 2.19 -10.69
CA THR A 5 73.28 1.56 -10.74
C THR A 5 72.27 2.48 -10.07
N PHE A 6 71.25 2.91 -10.81
CA PHE A 6 70.09 3.66 -10.28
C PHE A 6 68.99 2.67 -9.90
N CYS A 7 68.69 2.58 -8.62
CA CYS A 7 67.61 1.80 -8.07
C CYS A 7 66.35 2.65 -8.10
N GLY A 8 65.42 2.34 -9.00
CA GLY A 8 64.11 2.99 -9.10
C GLY A 8 63.11 2.30 -8.21
N THR A 9 62.67 2.98 -7.16
CA THR A 9 61.62 2.58 -6.25
C THR A 9 60.26 2.79 -6.92
N LEU A 10 59.58 1.69 -7.27
CA LEU A 10 58.17 1.69 -7.69
C LEU A 10 57.28 1.83 -6.46
N PHE A 11 56.65 3.00 -6.34
CA PHE A 11 55.59 3.28 -5.35
C PHE A 11 54.27 2.67 -5.88
N GLY A 12 53.91 1.51 -5.35
CA GLY A 12 52.63 0.89 -5.63
C GLY A 12 51.51 1.63 -4.93
N CYS A 13 50.69 2.38 -5.67
CA CYS A 13 49.40 2.91 -5.20
C CYS A 13 48.39 1.75 -5.05
N ALA A 14 48.23 1.26 -3.84
CA ALA A 14 47.11 0.37 -3.50
C ALA A 14 45.81 1.20 -3.43
N LEU A 15 44.99 1.14 -4.48
CA LEU A 15 43.64 1.62 -4.50
C LEU A 15 42.76 0.72 -3.59
N LEU A 16 42.52 1.18 -2.37
CA LEU A 16 41.45 0.62 -1.50
C LEU A 16 40.11 0.97 -2.13
N ALA A 17 39.57 0.05 -2.90
CA ALA A 17 38.14 0.06 -3.27
C ALA A 17 37.33 -0.24 -2.02
N ALA A 18 36.87 0.80 -1.31
CA ALA A 18 35.88 0.69 -0.28
C ALA A 18 34.57 0.32 -0.96
N SER A 19 34.21 -0.96 -0.94
CA SER A 19 32.90 -1.46 -1.29
C SER A 19 31.91 -0.89 -0.28
N LEU A 20 31.18 0.16 -0.65
CA LEU A 20 29.99 0.59 0.03
C LEU A 20 28.92 -0.50 -0.19
N SER A 21 28.97 -1.54 0.64
CA SER A 21 27.83 -2.44 0.80
C SER A 21 26.69 -1.58 1.36
N ALA A 22 25.73 -1.25 0.50
CA ALA A 22 24.45 -0.73 0.96
C ALA A 22 23.88 -1.80 1.91
N TYR A 23 23.95 -1.54 3.19
CA TYR A 23 23.23 -2.30 4.18
C TYR A 23 21.74 -2.04 3.91
N ALA A 24 21.11 -2.88 3.09
CA ALA A 24 19.69 -3.13 3.26
C ALA A 24 19.57 -3.59 4.71
N THR A 25 18.94 -2.79 5.54
CA THR A 25 18.60 -3.19 6.90
C THR A 25 17.74 -4.44 6.74
N ASP A 26 18.31 -5.59 7.08
CA ASP A 26 17.61 -6.88 7.04
C ASP A 26 16.60 -6.83 8.18
N ARG A 27 15.46 -6.21 7.90
CA ARG A 27 14.37 -6.10 8.84
C ARG A 27 13.73 -7.48 8.96
N GLY A 28 13.68 -8.02 10.18
CA GLY A 28 12.96 -9.24 10.46
C GLY A 28 11.44 -9.14 10.21
N PRO A 29 10.72 -10.26 10.33
CA PRO A 29 9.26 -10.30 10.19
C PRO A 29 8.57 -9.34 11.18
N SER A 30 7.33 -8.94 10.84
CA SER A 30 6.53 -8.05 11.69
C SER A 30 6.25 -8.66 13.07
N THR A 31 6.32 -7.83 14.12
CA THR A 31 5.94 -8.26 15.47
C THR A 31 4.42 -8.19 15.67
N PRO A 32 3.86 -8.91 16.68
CA PRO A 32 2.44 -8.77 17.03
C PRO A 32 2.04 -7.34 17.38
N GLU A 33 2.91 -6.61 18.06
CA GLU A 33 2.69 -5.21 18.46
C GLU A 33 2.63 -4.28 17.26
N GLU A 34 3.54 -4.47 16.30
CA GLU A 34 3.52 -3.70 15.04
C GLU A 34 2.26 -3.97 14.22
N ARG A 35 1.83 -5.23 14.12
CA ARG A 35 0.58 -5.58 13.42
C ARG A 35 -0.63 -4.96 14.10
N LYS A 36 -0.67 -4.98 15.43
CA LYS A 36 -1.71 -4.31 16.20
C LYS A 36 -1.72 -2.80 15.93
N GLN A 37 -0.56 -2.16 15.97
CA GLN A 37 -0.44 -0.73 15.67
C GLN A 37 -0.90 -0.40 14.25
N ALA A 38 -0.54 -1.25 13.26
CA ALA A 38 -1.00 -1.08 11.88
C ALA A 38 -2.53 -1.13 11.80
N LEU A 39 -3.17 -2.12 12.45
CA LEU A 39 -4.63 -2.23 12.51
C LEU A 39 -5.27 -1.04 13.21
N ASP A 40 -4.73 -0.60 14.35
CA ASP A 40 -5.24 0.59 15.06
C ASP A 40 -5.22 1.83 14.15
N TYR A 41 -4.15 2.02 13.37
CA TYR A 41 -4.04 3.13 12.42
C TYR A 41 -4.98 2.98 11.24
N ILE A 42 -5.14 1.77 10.69
CA ILE A 42 -6.06 1.50 9.59
C ILE A 42 -7.49 1.81 10.02
N HIS A 43 -7.94 1.28 11.15
CA HIS A 43 -9.30 1.50 11.65
C HIS A 43 -9.56 2.97 11.98
N SER A 44 -8.60 3.65 12.63
CA SER A 44 -8.70 5.08 12.92
C SER A 44 -8.80 5.91 11.64
N TRP A 45 -7.97 5.58 10.63
CA TRP A 45 -8.01 6.26 9.34
C TRP A 45 -9.32 6.02 8.58
N GLN A 46 -9.84 4.79 8.58
CA GLN A 46 -11.11 4.46 7.94
C GLN A 46 -12.30 5.16 8.60
N ALA A 47 -12.25 5.38 9.92
CA ALA A 47 -13.28 6.10 10.65
C ALA A 47 -13.29 7.59 10.32
N ASP A 48 -12.11 8.20 10.13
CA ASP A 48 -11.97 9.62 9.81
C ASP A 48 -10.83 9.85 8.78
N PRO A 49 -11.06 9.56 7.49
CA PRO A 49 -10.05 9.66 6.44
C PRO A 49 -9.64 11.11 6.12
N LEU A 50 -10.37 12.10 6.61
CA LEU A 50 -10.08 13.53 6.47
C LEU A 50 -9.58 14.17 7.77
N GLY A 51 -9.46 13.39 8.82
CA GLY A 51 -9.05 13.86 10.15
C GLY A 51 -7.61 14.37 10.17
N PRO A 52 -7.25 15.11 11.23
CA PRO A 52 -5.93 15.76 11.34
C PRO A 52 -4.76 14.75 11.35
N ASN A 53 -5.00 13.51 11.76
CA ASN A 53 -4.00 12.44 11.83
C ASN A 53 -3.98 11.54 10.59
N ALA A 54 -4.97 11.64 9.69
CA ALA A 54 -5.19 10.71 8.60
C ALA A 54 -3.96 10.56 7.70
N LYS A 55 -3.34 11.67 7.30
CA LYS A 55 -2.14 11.64 6.45
C LYS A 55 -0.97 10.91 7.11
N GLY A 56 -0.76 11.15 8.41
CA GLY A 56 0.33 10.50 9.17
C GLY A 56 0.08 9.00 9.33
N GLN A 57 -1.13 8.61 9.66
CA GLN A 57 -1.53 7.20 9.81
C GLN A 57 -1.39 6.43 8.49
N PHE A 58 -1.92 6.98 7.39
CA PHE A 58 -1.79 6.37 6.07
C PHE A 58 -0.33 6.21 5.66
N GLY A 59 0.48 7.26 5.80
CA GLY A 59 1.90 7.23 5.45
C GLY A 59 2.68 6.22 6.29
N TRP A 60 2.36 6.09 7.57
CA TRP A 60 3.00 5.10 8.44
C TRP A 60 2.65 3.66 8.01
N VAL A 61 1.36 3.37 7.77
CA VAL A 61 0.90 2.03 7.33
C VAL A 61 1.53 1.66 5.99
N LEU A 62 1.49 2.57 5.02
CA LEU A 62 2.08 2.34 3.70
C LEU A 62 3.57 2.03 3.78
N LYS A 63 4.32 2.84 4.55
CA LYS A 63 5.75 2.61 4.77
C LYS A 63 6.00 1.28 5.47
N TRP A 64 5.23 0.98 6.52
CA TRP A 64 5.38 -0.26 7.28
C TRP A 64 5.19 -1.49 6.39
N PHE A 65 4.13 -1.53 5.54
CA PHE A 65 3.93 -2.61 4.57
C PHE A 65 5.06 -2.71 3.53
N ALA A 66 5.68 -1.60 3.16
CA ALA A 66 6.84 -1.61 2.26
C ALA A 66 8.11 -2.17 2.93
N ASP A 67 8.22 -2.05 4.24
CA ASP A 67 9.41 -2.45 4.99
C ASP A 67 9.35 -3.90 5.51
N VAL A 68 8.15 -4.43 5.84
CA VAL A 68 8.02 -5.78 6.42
C VAL A 68 8.03 -6.86 5.34
N PRO A 69 8.81 -7.96 5.53
CA PRO A 69 8.93 -9.01 4.52
C PRO A 69 7.78 -10.04 4.54
N ASP A 70 6.98 -10.07 5.60
CA ASP A 70 5.99 -11.12 5.87
C ASP A 70 4.53 -10.70 5.68
N GLN A 71 4.29 -9.44 5.29
CA GLN A 71 2.97 -8.91 4.97
C GLN A 71 2.96 -8.36 3.53
N THR A 72 1.95 -8.73 2.76
CA THR A 72 1.81 -8.29 1.36
C THR A 72 0.38 -7.90 1.07
N VAL A 73 0.19 -6.79 0.40
CA VAL A 73 -1.10 -6.33 -0.16
C VAL A 73 -1.02 -6.39 -1.68
N HIS A 74 -2.02 -6.99 -2.32
CA HIS A 74 -2.07 -7.17 -3.77
C HIS A 74 -2.87 -6.04 -4.43
N VAL A 75 -2.20 -4.93 -4.73
CA VAL A 75 -2.86 -3.78 -5.38
C VAL A 75 -3.23 -4.09 -6.82
N CYS A 76 -4.51 -3.95 -7.16
CA CYS A 76 -5.02 -4.09 -8.51
C CYS A 76 -6.04 -2.98 -8.84
N MET A 77 -6.09 -2.55 -10.11
CA MET A 77 -6.99 -1.48 -10.59
C MET A 77 -8.41 -1.99 -10.82
N ILE A 78 -9.08 -2.47 -9.77
CA ILE A 78 -10.50 -2.88 -9.83
C ILE A 78 -11.39 -1.66 -10.00
N LEU A 79 -11.06 -0.56 -9.29
CA LEU A 79 -11.76 0.72 -9.37
C LEU A 79 -11.16 1.62 -10.45
N ASP A 80 -11.36 1.25 -11.71
CA ASP A 80 -10.76 1.93 -12.88
C ASP A 80 -11.39 3.28 -13.26
N LYS A 81 -12.58 3.58 -12.71
CA LYS A 81 -13.34 4.80 -13.01
C LYS A 81 -13.34 5.81 -11.85
N LEU A 82 -12.39 5.71 -10.94
CA LEU A 82 -12.24 6.72 -9.90
C LEU A 82 -11.88 8.08 -10.50
N PRO A 83 -12.31 9.18 -9.88
CA PRO A 83 -11.83 10.52 -10.22
C PRO A 83 -10.30 10.57 -10.15
N LYS A 84 -9.67 11.23 -11.15
CA LYS A 84 -8.21 11.27 -11.23
C LYS A 84 -7.62 12.31 -10.28
N GLY A 85 -6.59 11.91 -9.55
CA GLY A 85 -5.86 12.77 -8.63
C GLY A 85 -6.75 13.25 -7.48
N ASP A 86 -6.59 14.52 -7.12
CA ASP A 86 -7.34 15.13 -5.99
C ASP A 86 -8.76 15.60 -6.36
N LYS A 87 -9.17 15.36 -7.61
CA LYS A 87 -10.55 15.67 -8.00
C LYS A 87 -11.51 14.78 -7.21
N LYS A 88 -12.43 15.40 -6.47
CA LYS A 88 -13.42 14.71 -5.64
C LYS A 88 -12.79 13.61 -4.76
N ASP A 89 -11.63 13.90 -4.20
CA ASP A 89 -10.90 13.03 -3.27
C ASP A 89 -10.56 11.63 -3.83
N GLY A 90 -10.38 11.52 -5.15
CA GLY A 90 -10.09 10.25 -5.81
C GLY A 90 -8.87 9.51 -5.24
N SER A 91 -7.83 10.24 -4.86
CA SER A 91 -6.64 9.69 -4.19
C SER A 91 -6.96 9.12 -2.79
N THR A 92 -7.82 9.81 -2.01
CA THR A 92 -8.26 9.36 -0.69
C THR A 92 -9.13 8.10 -0.80
N ILE A 93 -10.06 8.09 -1.78
CA ILE A 93 -10.90 6.91 -2.06
C ILE A 93 -10.02 5.71 -2.47
N PHE A 94 -9.02 5.91 -3.33
CA PHE A 94 -8.05 4.88 -3.69
C PHE A 94 -7.23 4.41 -2.48
N GLY A 95 -6.85 5.34 -1.60
CA GLY A 95 -6.22 5.01 -0.31
C GLY A 95 -7.08 4.07 0.53
N GLY A 96 -8.41 4.21 0.46
CA GLY A 96 -9.36 3.31 1.08
C GLY A 96 -9.23 1.87 0.60
N ALA A 97 -8.94 1.64 -0.70
CA ALA A 97 -8.70 0.31 -1.22
C ALA A 97 -7.47 -0.34 -0.57
N PHE A 98 -6.35 0.39 -0.50
CA PHE A 98 -5.16 -0.11 0.18
C PHE A 98 -5.42 -0.41 1.66
N MET A 99 -6.07 0.50 2.39
CA MET A 99 -6.36 0.32 3.82
C MET A 99 -7.33 -0.85 4.07
N GLY A 100 -8.31 -1.07 3.20
CA GLY A 100 -9.22 -2.22 3.28
C GLY A 100 -8.50 -3.55 3.07
N GLN A 101 -7.65 -3.64 2.05
CA GLN A 101 -6.82 -4.83 1.79
C GLN A 101 -5.83 -5.07 2.94
N ALA A 102 -5.19 -4.02 3.44
CA ALA A 102 -4.25 -4.10 4.56
C ALA A 102 -4.91 -4.63 5.84
N ALA A 103 -6.13 -4.15 6.15
CA ALA A 103 -6.92 -4.69 7.25
C ALA A 103 -7.20 -6.18 7.05
N PHE A 104 -7.71 -6.57 5.87
CA PHE A 104 -8.03 -7.96 5.56
C PHE A 104 -6.84 -8.90 5.76
N VAL A 105 -5.66 -8.55 5.24
CA VAL A 105 -4.44 -9.37 5.34
C VAL A 105 -4.00 -9.55 6.81
N LEU A 106 -4.12 -8.52 7.62
CA LEU A 106 -3.72 -8.56 9.03
C LEU A 106 -4.73 -9.28 9.91
N GLU A 107 -6.02 -9.17 9.62
CA GLU A 107 -7.11 -9.78 10.38
C GLU A 107 -7.35 -11.25 9.99
N ASN A 108 -6.94 -11.65 8.78
CA ASN A 108 -7.16 -12.99 8.25
C ASN A 108 -5.84 -13.65 7.82
N PRO A 109 -4.90 -13.93 8.75
CA PRO A 109 -3.58 -14.46 8.42
C PRO A 109 -3.62 -15.84 7.74
N ASP A 110 -4.69 -16.59 7.91
CA ASP A 110 -4.97 -17.89 7.29
C ASP A 110 -5.54 -17.77 5.87
N LYS A 111 -5.99 -16.58 5.46
CA LYS A 111 -6.58 -16.30 4.14
C LYS A 111 -5.72 -15.45 3.23
N LYS A 112 -4.42 -15.37 3.47
CA LYS A 112 -3.49 -14.54 2.66
C LYS A 112 -3.45 -14.88 1.17
N SER A 113 -3.89 -16.06 0.76
CA SER A 113 -3.99 -16.47 -0.65
C SER A 113 -5.37 -16.22 -1.27
N ASP A 114 -6.35 -15.77 -0.49
CA ASP A 114 -7.70 -15.45 -0.97
C ASP A 114 -7.74 -14.03 -1.55
N LEU A 115 -7.17 -13.88 -2.75
CA LEU A 115 -7.11 -12.60 -3.44
C LEU A 115 -8.49 -12.03 -3.74
N GLN A 116 -9.51 -12.88 -3.93
CA GLN A 116 -10.87 -12.42 -4.17
C GLN A 116 -11.41 -11.66 -2.95
N ALA A 117 -11.28 -12.24 -1.76
CA ALA A 117 -11.71 -11.60 -0.52
C ALA A 117 -10.87 -10.35 -0.20
N GLU A 118 -9.56 -10.39 -0.47
CA GLU A 118 -8.69 -9.22 -0.31
C GLU A 118 -9.12 -8.06 -1.21
N TYR A 119 -9.41 -8.33 -2.48
CA TYR A 119 -9.88 -7.30 -3.43
C TYR A 119 -11.25 -6.75 -3.04
N GLU A 120 -12.15 -7.59 -2.57
CA GLU A 120 -13.46 -7.18 -2.07
C GLU A 120 -13.32 -6.25 -0.86
N ALA A 121 -12.47 -6.60 0.10
CA ALA A 121 -12.16 -5.74 1.25
C ALA A 121 -11.57 -4.39 0.81
N GLY A 122 -10.77 -4.36 -0.25
CA GLY A 122 -10.28 -3.11 -0.85
C GLY A 122 -11.40 -2.25 -1.42
N VAL A 123 -12.33 -2.83 -2.17
CA VAL A 123 -13.46 -2.09 -2.71
C VAL A 123 -14.35 -1.56 -1.58
N GLU A 124 -14.65 -2.38 -0.57
CA GLU A 124 -15.39 -1.96 0.63
C GLU A 124 -14.69 -0.81 1.36
N GLY A 125 -13.38 -0.88 1.53
CA GLY A 125 -12.59 0.21 2.11
C GLY A 125 -12.76 1.52 1.36
N SER A 126 -12.73 1.49 0.02
CA SER A 126 -12.99 2.66 -0.82
C SER A 126 -14.41 3.21 -0.66
N LEU A 127 -15.41 2.33 -0.61
CA LEU A 127 -16.80 2.74 -0.44
C LEU A 127 -17.06 3.34 0.95
N ASN A 128 -16.40 2.85 1.99
CA ASN A 128 -16.48 3.41 3.35
C ASN A 128 -15.87 4.83 3.40
N VAL A 129 -14.73 5.04 2.73
CA VAL A 129 -14.14 6.38 2.58
C VAL A 129 -15.08 7.30 1.80
N TYR A 130 -15.61 6.84 0.68
CA TYR A 130 -16.56 7.63 -0.10
C TYR A 130 -17.79 8.05 0.72
N ALA A 131 -18.35 7.14 1.51
CA ALA A 131 -19.44 7.45 2.41
C ALA A 131 -19.05 8.51 3.48
N ALA A 132 -17.80 8.47 3.98
CA ALA A 132 -17.29 9.49 4.91
C ALA A 132 -17.16 10.86 4.22
N LEU A 133 -16.64 10.90 3.00
CA LEU A 133 -16.54 12.13 2.21
C LEU A 133 -17.92 12.74 1.95
N LEU A 134 -18.92 11.94 1.58
CA LEU A 134 -20.28 12.42 1.36
C LEU A 134 -20.94 12.99 2.63
N ARG A 135 -20.56 12.52 3.83
CA ARG A 135 -21.03 13.15 5.08
C ARG A 135 -20.48 14.57 5.24
N SER A 136 -19.27 14.82 4.79
CA SER A 136 -18.63 16.15 4.82
C SER A 136 -19.09 17.04 3.67
N ASN A 137 -19.27 16.49 2.47
CA ASN A 137 -19.73 17.21 1.29
C ASN A 137 -20.71 16.36 0.45
N PRO A 138 -22.02 16.43 0.71
CA PRO A 138 -23.03 15.63 -0.01
C PRO A 138 -23.13 15.90 -1.50
N LYS A 139 -22.50 16.99 -2.00
CA LYS A 139 -22.53 17.36 -3.43
C LYS A 139 -21.50 16.60 -4.26
N ASP A 140 -20.50 15.98 -3.63
CA ASP A 140 -19.42 15.28 -4.34
C ASP A 140 -19.80 13.84 -4.71
N ARG A 141 -21.05 13.63 -5.10
CA ARG A 141 -21.53 12.32 -5.56
C ARG A 141 -20.84 11.91 -6.86
N GLU A 142 -20.48 10.61 -6.90
CA GLU A 142 -19.90 9.94 -8.06
C GLU A 142 -20.79 8.76 -8.47
N PRO A 143 -21.44 8.84 -9.65
CA PRO A 143 -22.39 7.83 -10.10
C PRO A 143 -21.81 6.40 -10.12
N TYR A 144 -20.52 6.26 -10.42
CA TYR A 144 -19.83 4.99 -10.41
C TYR A 144 -19.75 4.38 -9.00
N LEU A 145 -19.42 5.18 -7.99
CA LEU A 145 -19.34 4.73 -6.61
C LEU A 145 -20.74 4.51 -6.01
N ASP A 146 -21.72 5.31 -6.42
CA ASP A 146 -23.13 5.11 -6.05
C ASP A 146 -23.66 3.76 -6.57
N ASP A 147 -23.32 3.35 -7.81
CA ASP A 147 -23.65 2.02 -8.35
C ASP A 147 -22.98 0.90 -7.53
N LEU A 148 -21.73 1.06 -7.15
CA LEU A 148 -21.05 0.07 -6.31
C LEU A 148 -21.66 -0.06 -4.91
N ILE A 149 -22.12 1.04 -4.31
CA ILE A 149 -22.89 0.98 -3.05
C ILE A 149 -24.18 0.19 -3.26
N GLN A 150 -24.94 0.44 -4.35
CA GLN A 150 -26.14 -0.32 -4.66
C GLN A 150 -25.86 -1.81 -4.84
N ARG A 151 -24.75 -2.16 -5.51
CA ARG A 151 -24.31 -3.58 -5.65
C ARG A 151 -24.00 -4.21 -4.31
N ARG A 152 -23.29 -3.48 -3.43
CA ARG A 152 -23.02 -3.95 -2.06
C ARG A 152 -24.30 -4.25 -1.32
N ASP A 153 -25.23 -3.30 -1.32
CA ASP A 153 -26.49 -3.39 -0.59
C ASP A 153 -27.42 -4.49 -1.18
N ALA A 154 -27.29 -4.79 -2.48
CA ALA A 154 -27.97 -5.89 -3.17
C ALA A 154 -27.25 -7.25 -3.07
N GLY A 155 -26.05 -7.32 -2.45
CA GLY A 155 -25.26 -8.55 -2.34
C GLY A 155 -24.61 -9.02 -3.64
N THR A 156 -24.45 -8.12 -4.64
CA THR A 156 -23.85 -8.42 -5.96
C THR A 156 -22.44 -7.82 -6.15
N LEU A 157 -21.88 -7.21 -5.10
CA LEU A 157 -20.56 -6.60 -5.15
C LEU A 157 -19.46 -7.64 -5.38
N THR A 158 -19.53 -8.79 -4.72
CA THR A 158 -18.58 -9.91 -4.86
C THR A 158 -18.44 -10.35 -6.32
N GLU A 159 -19.55 -10.47 -7.04
CA GLU A 159 -19.54 -10.85 -8.45
C GLU A 159 -18.87 -9.77 -9.31
N PHE A 160 -19.22 -8.51 -9.09
CA PHE A 160 -18.56 -7.38 -9.75
C PHE A 160 -17.05 -7.39 -9.54
N VAL A 161 -16.58 -7.54 -8.29
CA VAL A 161 -15.14 -7.59 -7.95
C VAL A 161 -14.45 -8.74 -8.64
N ARG A 162 -15.05 -9.94 -8.63
CA ARG A 162 -14.50 -11.11 -9.33
C ARG A 162 -14.29 -10.85 -10.81
N ASP A 163 -15.30 -10.31 -11.49
CA ASP A 163 -15.26 -10.09 -12.94
C ASP A 163 -14.24 -9.00 -13.29
N ARG A 164 -14.14 -7.95 -12.47
CA ARG A 164 -13.16 -6.89 -12.62
C ARG A 164 -11.74 -7.39 -12.36
N ALA A 165 -11.54 -8.21 -11.33
CA ALA A 165 -10.25 -8.81 -11.04
C ALA A 165 -9.78 -9.71 -12.19
N ALA A 166 -10.66 -10.55 -12.75
CA ALA A 166 -10.36 -11.38 -13.90
C ALA A 166 -9.93 -10.57 -15.15
N ALA A 167 -10.53 -9.39 -15.33
CA ALA A 167 -10.24 -8.51 -16.47
C ALA A 167 -8.96 -7.67 -16.28
N SER A 168 -8.66 -7.24 -15.06
CA SER A 168 -7.68 -6.18 -14.79
C SER A 168 -6.44 -6.64 -14.00
N CYS A 169 -6.56 -7.73 -13.20
CA CYS A 169 -5.51 -8.21 -12.32
C CYS A 169 -4.76 -9.38 -12.96
N LYS A 170 -4.10 -9.16 -14.10
CA LYS A 170 -3.28 -10.20 -14.73
C LYS A 170 -2.04 -10.47 -13.85
N ARG A 171 -1.80 -11.74 -13.52
CA ARG A 171 -0.57 -12.21 -12.86
C ARG A 171 0.58 -12.28 -13.87
#